data_06328e2d7b0b2b182178e8a1253e387d
#
_entry.id   06328e2d7b0b2b182178e8a1253e387d
#
_cell.length_a   1.000
_cell.length_b   1.000
_cell.length_c   1.000
_cell.angle_alpha   90.00
_cell.angle_beta   90.00
_cell.angle_gamma   90.00
#
_symmetry.space_group_name_H-M   'P 1'
#
loop_
_entity.id
_entity.type
_entity.pdbx_description
1 polymer ?
#
loop_
_entity_poly.entity_id
_entity_poly.type
_entity_poly.pdbx_seq_one_letter_code
_entity_poly.pdbx_strand_id
1 'polypeptide(L)'
;NFVVKSLNSIRGINCLTPNGAFYVFPSCKGLLNKKTKLKTDTNFVQKLLEKENVAVVQGSAFGLEGYFRISYATSMQSLKKAMKRIKSFCETLNK
;
A
#
# COMPACT_ATOMS: atom_id res chain seq x y z
N ASN A 1 -1.02 14.73 -6.93
CA ASN A 1 -1.77 13.48 -7.14
C ASN A 1 -2.34 12.99 -5.81
N PHE A 2 -3.66 12.79 -5.77
CA PHE A 2 -4.38 12.36 -4.56
C PHE A 2 -3.82 11.05 -3.98
N VAL A 3 -3.56 10.06 -4.83
CA VAL A 3 -3.07 8.74 -4.39
C VAL A 3 -1.69 8.86 -3.74
N VAL A 4 -0.78 9.58 -4.38
CA VAL A 4 0.58 9.77 -3.86
C VAL A 4 0.55 10.53 -2.53
N LYS A 5 -0.24 11.58 -2.45
CA LYS A 5 -0.38 12.36 -1.20
C LYS A 5 -0.95 11.50 -0.07
N SER A 6 -1.99 10.71 -0.37
CA SER A 6 -2.62 9.85 0.63
C SER A 6 -1.65 8.82 1.16
N LEU A 7 -0.90 8.17 0.26
CA LEU A 7 0.06 7.14 0.65
C LEU A 7 1.21 7.72 1.47
N ASN A 8 1.73 8.88 1.07
CA ASN A 8 2.85 9.51 1.79
C ASN A 8 2.43 10.08 3.14
N SER A 9 1.14 10.21 3.40
CA SER A 9 0.65 10.63 4.71
C SER A 9 0.60 9.47 5.71
N ILE A 10 0.80 8.24 5.24
CA ILE A 10 0.75 7.04 6.08
C ILE A 10 2.16 6.72 6.59
N ARG A 11 2.30 6.61 7.90
CA ARG A 11 3.58 6.26 8.52
C ARG A 11 4.02 4.86 8.09
N GLY A 12 5.23 4.74 7.56
CA GLY A 12 5.77 3.48 7.09
C GLY A 12 5.59 3.25 5.60
N ILE A 13 4.81 4.09 4.93
CA ILE A 13 4.59 4.04 3.48
C ILE A 13 5.32 5.20 2.83
N ASN A 14 5.99 4.92 1.72
CA ASN A 14 6.70 5.94 0.93
C ASN A 14 6.39 5.70 -0.54
N CYS A 15 5.82 6.70 -1.20
CA CYS A 15 5.40 6.59 -2.58
C CYS A 15 5.99 7.71 -3.43
N LEU A 16 6.70 7.35 -4.50
CA LEU A 16 7.23 8.31 -5.46
C LEU A 16 6.13 8.68 -6.45
N THR A 17 6.20 9.90 -6.98
CA THR A 17 5.26 10.35 -7.99
C THR A 17 5.46 9.56 -9.27
N PRO A 18 4.41 8.91 -9.80
CA PRO A 18 4.54 8.13 -11.03
C PRO A 18 4.72 9.04 -12.24
N ASN A 19 5.37 8.52 -13.25
CA ASN A 19 5.67 9.25 -14.47
C ASN A 19 4.76 8.79 -15.60
N GLY A 20 3.48 9.22 -15.55
CA GLY A 20 2.49 8.92 -16.59
C GLY A 20 1.88 7.54 -16.55
N ALA A 21 2.14 6.76 -15.51
CA ALA A 21 1.59 5.41 -15.38
C ALA A 21 0.20 5.42 -14.72
N PHE A 22 -0.55 4.34 -14.92
CA PHE A 22 -1.86 4.16 -14.31
C PHE A 22 -1.78 3.40 -12.98
N TYR A 23 -0.58 3.28 -12.42
CA TYR A 23 -0.35 2.61 -11.16
C TYR A 23 0.87 3.20 -10.46
N VAL A 24 0.96 2.95 -9.15
CA VAL A 24 2.10 3.38 -8.34
C VAL A 24 2.67 2.17 -7.59
N PHE A 25 3.94 2.27 -7.19
CA PHE A 25 4.63 1.26 -6.39
C PHE A 25 5.10 1.88 -5.07
N PRO A 26 4.20 2.04 -4.09
CA PRO A 26 4.64 2.53 -2.80
C PRO A 26 5.44 1.48 -2.03
N SER A 27 6.41 1.95 -1.25
CA SER A 27 7.20 1.10 -0.37
C SER A 27 6.44 0.87 0.94
N CYS A 28 6.38 -0.38 1.40
CA CYS A 28 5.84 -0.73 2.71
C CYS A 28 6.94 -1.23 3.65
N LYS A 29 8.20 -1.01 3.29
CA LYS A 29 9.34 -1.49 4.08
C LYS A 29 9.33 -1.03 5.53
N GLY A 30 8.82 0.18 5.79
CA GLY A 30 8.69 0.71 7.13
C GLY A 30 7.70 -0.05 8.00
N LEU A 31 6.86 -0.89 7.40
CA LEU A 31 5.87 -1.70 8.11
C LEU A 31 6.25 -3.18 8.18
N LEU A 32 7.39 -3.55 7.61
CA LEU A 32 7.87 -4.94 7.62
C LEU A 32 8.89 -5.10 8.73
N ASN A 33 8.41 -5.42 9.94
CA ASN A 33 9.26 -5.52 11.11
C ASN A 33 8.66 -6.48 12.15
N LYS A 34 9.37 -6.69 13.26
CA LYS A 34 8.94 -7.60 14.31
C LYS A 34 7.67 -7.12 15.02
N LYS A 35 7.51 -5.83 15.14
CA LYS A 35 6.33 -5.24 15.82
C LYS A 35 5.05 -5.54 15.06
N THR A 36 5.08 -5.42 13.73
CA THR A 36 3.91 -5.67 12.88
C THR A 36 3.70 -7.16 12.61
N LYS A 37 4.74 -7.97 12.80
CA LYS A 37 4.78 -9.40 12.48
C LYS A 37 4.68 -9.67 10.98
N LEU A 38 4.86 -8.65 10.16
CA LEU A 38 4.92 -8.77 8.71
C LEU A 38 6.37 -8.82 8.28
N LYS A 39 6.74 -9.80 7.46
CA LYS A 39 8.12 -9.99 7.01
C LYS A 39 8.34 -9.58 5.56
N THR A 40 7.33 -9.75 4.72
CA THR A 40 7.45 -9.52 3.28
C THR A 40 6.29 -8.69 2.77
N ASP A 41 6.47 -8.12 1.55
CA ASP A 41 5.39 -7.43 0.85
C ASP A 41 4.21 -8.37 0.59
N THR A 42 4.47 -9.66 0.35
CA THR A 42 3.42 -10.65 0.17
C THR A 42 2.57 -10.79 1.43
N ASN A 43 3.20 -10.83 2.62
CA ASN A 43 2.48 -10.85 3.89
C ASN A 43 1.63 -9.59 4.05
N PHE A 44 2.17 -8.43 3.73
CA PHE A 44 1.46 -7.16 3.81
C PHE A 44 0.21 -7.18 2.93
N VAL A 45 0.37 -7.59 1.67
CA VAL A 45 -0.72 -7.66 0.70
C VAL A 45 -1.82 -8.62 1.15
N GLN A 46 -1.43 -9.79 1.65
CA GLN A 46 -2.38 -10.80 2.13
C GLN A 46 -3.18 -10.29 3.34
N LYS A 47 -2.50 -9.67 4.30
CA LYS A 47 -3.17 -9.15 5.49
C LYS A 47 -4.09 -7.97 5.16
N LEU A 48 -3.68 -7.12 4.23
CA LEU A 48 -4.51 -6.01 3.79
C LEU A 48 -5.82 -6.51 3.17
N LEU A 49 -5.73 -7.55 2.35
CA LEU A 49 -6.91 -8.14 1.73
C LEU A 49 -7.83 -8.78 2.80
N GLU A 50 -7.25 -9.51 3.75
CA GLU A 50 -8.01 -10.16 4.81
C GLU A 50 -8.71 -9.18 5.74
N LYS A 51 -8.01 -8.11 6.14
CA LYS A 51 -8.51 -7.18 7.16
C LYS A 51 -9.37 -6.06 6.59
N GLU A 52 -9.02 -5.54 5.43
CA GLU A 52 -9.67 -4.35 4.85
C GLU A 52 -10.35 -4.63 3.51
N ASN A 53 -10.21 -5.84 3.00
CA ASN A 53 -10.80 -6.22 1.72
C ASN A 53 -10.31 -5.34 0.57
N VAL A 54 -9.03 -4.93 0.63
CA VAL A 54 -8.39 -4.14 -0.41
C VAL A 54 -7.39 -5.04 -1.14
N ALA A 55 -7.57 -5.20 -2.45
CA ALA A 55 -6.71 -6.04 -3.28
C ALA A 55 -5.65 -5.19 -3.98
N VAL A 56 -4.39 -5.46 -3.65
CA VAL A 56 -3.23 -4.86 -4.33
C VAL A 56 -2.30 -6.00 -4.72
N VAL A 57 -1.25 -5.71 -5.49
CA VAL A 57 -0.32 -6.75 -5.95
C VAL A 57 1.03 -6.55 -5.25
N GLN A 58 1.58 -7.63 -4.72
CA GLN A 58 2.90 -7.56 -4.08
C GLN A 58 3.98 -7.22 -5.10
N GLY A 59 4.90 -6.33 -4.70
CA GLY A 59 5.98 -5.88 -5.58
C GLY A 59 6.95 -6.99 -5.94
N SER A 60 7.09 -8.01 -5.09
CA SER A 60 7.97 -9.15 -5.36
C SER A 60 7.61 -9.87 -6.66
N ALA A 61 6.34 -9.82 -7.09
CA ALA A 61 5.91 -10.38 -8.37
C ALA A 61 6.56 -9.66 -9.56
N PHE A 62 7.10 -8.45 -9.33
CA PHE A 62 7.77 -7.62 -10.33
C PHE A 62 9.24 -7.38 -10.00
N GLY A 63 9.79 -8.16 -9.06
CA GLY A 63 11.16 -7.98 -8.61
C GLY A 63 11.37 -6.81 -7.66
N LEU A 64 10.31 -6.28 -7.06
CA LEU A 64 10.36 -5.11 -6.16
C LEU A 64 9.94 -5.50 -4.75
N GLU A 65 10.77 -6.28 -4.07
CA GLU A 65 10.50 -6.68 -2.69
C GLU A 65 10.35 -5.49 -1.76
N GLY A 66 9.35 -5.54 -0.89
CA GLY A 66 9.08 -4.46 0.06
C GLY A 66 8.20 -3.36 -0.53
N TYR A 67 7.66 -3.57 -1.73
CA TYR A 67 6.77 -2.64 -2.42
C TYR A 67 5.45 -3.35 -2.72
N PHE A 68 4.43 -2.57 -3.07
CA PHE A 68 3.18 -3.14 -3.59
C PHE A 68 2.64 -2.23 -4.67
N ARG A 69 1.88 -2.79 -5.60
CA ARG A 69 1.34 -2.03 -6.73
C ARG A 69 -0.13 -1.72 -6.51
N ILE A 70 -0.48 -0.46 -6.69
CA ILE A 70 -1.87 -0.02 -6.68
C ILE A 70 -2.19 0.55 -8.06
N SER A 71 -3.23 0.00 -8.70
CA SER A 71 -3.76 0.56 -9.94
C SER A 71 -4.79 1.61 -9.58
N TYR A 72 -4.72 2.78 -10.23
CA TYR A 72 -5.73 3.80 -10.04
C TYR A 72 -6.53 4.10 -11.31
N ALA A 73 -6.58 3.14 -12.22
CA ALA A 73 -7.46 3.18 -13.38
C ALA A 73 -8.88 2.80 -12.94
N THR A 74 -9.43 3.57 -12.00
CA THR A 74 -10.75 3.32 -11.42
C THR A 74 -11.35 4.66 -10.98
N SER A 75 -12.58 4.65 -10.45
CA SER A 75 -13.24 5.91 -10.05
C SER A 75 -12.55 6.54 -8.85
N MET A 76 -12.63 7.87 -8.76
CA MET A 76 -12.09 8.60 -7.60
C MET A 76 -12.75 8.14 -6.31
N GLN A 77 -14.01 7.81 -6.34
CA GLN A 77 -14.75 7.32 -5.19
C GLN A 77 -14.16 6.01 -4.66
N SER A 78 -13.86 5.08 -5.57
CA SER A 78 -13.23 3.81 -5.21
C SER A 78 -11.80 4.02 -4.67
N LEU A 79 -11.05 4.95 -5.26
CA LEU A 79 -9.71 5.28 -4.81
C LEU A 79 -9.73 5.87 -3.39
N LYS A 80 -10.65 6.78 -3.11
CA LYS A 80 -10.78 7.38 -1.78
C LYS A 80 -11.08 6.31 -0.73
N LYS A 81 -11.96 5.38 -1.05
CA LYS A 81 -12.30 4.28 -0.15
C LYS A 81 -11.10 3.38 0.11
N ALA A 82 -10.36 3.04 -0.95
CA ALA A 82 -9.17 2.19 -0.83
C ALA A 82 -8.09 2.87 0.01
N MET A 83 -7.83 4.16 -0.21
CA MET A 83 -6.83 4.91 0.54
C MET A 83 -7.19 4.97 2.02
N LYS A 84 -8.46 5.19 2.33
CA LYS A 84 -8.93 5.23 3.72
C LYS A 84 -8.72 3.90 4.42
N ARG A 85 -9.00 2.79 3.73
CA ARG A 85 -8.83 1.45 4.29
C ARG A 85 -7.36 1.10 4.48
N ILE A 86 -6.51 1.44 3.53
CA ILE A 86 -5.07 1.21 3.64
C ILE A 86 -4.51 1.99 4.83
N LYS A 87 -4.92 3.25 4.98
CA LYS A 87 -4.49 4.08 6.09
C LYS A 87 -4.92 3.46 7.43
N SER A 88 -6.16 3.02 7.54
CA SER A 88 -6.69 2.39 8.74
C SER A 88 -5.88 1.13 9.12
N PHE A 89 -5.59 0.29 8.13
CA PHE A 89 -4.80 -0.92 8.34
C PHE A 89 -3.40 -0.58 8.85
N CYS A 90 -2.74 0.38 8.21
CA CYS A 90 -1.38 0.78 8.59
C CYS A 90 -1.33 1.43 9.97
N GLU A 91 -2.34 2.21 10.32
CA GLU A 91 -2.44 2.79 11.66
C GLU A 91 -2.52 1.70 12.73
N THR A 92 -3.25 0.62 12.45
CA THR A 92 -3.34 -0.53 13.34
C THR A 92 -1.97 -1.18 13.51
N LEU A 93 -1.19 -1.29 12.43
CA LEU A 93 0.15 -1.86 12.49
C LEU A 93 1.14 -0.98 13.26
N ASN A 94 0.93 0.33 13.26
CA ASN A 94 1.82 1.30 13.90
C ASN A 94 1.53 1.52 15.39
N LYS A 95 0.53 0.86 15.93
CA LYS A 95 0.17 1.00 17.35
C LYS A 95 1.13 0.31 18.30
#